data_af5d2dc50397928f863fd4c744819ad5
#
_entry.id   af5d2dc50397928f863fd4c744819ad5
#
_cell.length_a   1.000
_cell.length_b   1.000
_cell.length_c   1.000
_cell.angle_alpha   90.00
_cell.angle_beta   90.00
_cell.angle_gamma   90.00
#
_symmetry.space_group_name_H-M   'P 1'
#
loop_
_entity.id
_entity.type
_entity.pdbx_description
1 polymer ?
#
loop_
_entity_poly.entity_id
_entity_poly.type
_entity_poly.pdbx_seq_one_letter_code
_entity_poly.pdbx_strand_id
1 'polypeptide(L)'
;SVYDGAADRVCRCCPKFHRCWEHAADQTYYALTGAAKTILERGVATPEDFPESFRESCCHLDGFLTAVNQELEGMLYRRRYRIQMQEAQQVVSQEFSCVAEFLRDRQEEIHEPEHGRGAYAPVTGVSTARKRGNLANGDRGVCFAGPRADYYVLLCDGMGSGREAAALSSETVHFLKKLLYAGMGPENALQVLNGAFLLRGNGCFATVDLVRVDLASGEAELLKWGGAPSYLRENERLVKKMGAAALPPGVGVGGGHAPEQYKLSLRNGEMLILLSDGAGGEETEGIIAGFSGDSPRELAALLIAGAAAIDDMTAVVLSLRPHAY
;
A
#
# COMPACT_ATOMS: atom_id res chain seq x y z
N SER A 1 6.67 -18.96 24.86
CA SER A 1 6.64 -18.22 26.14
C SER A 1 7.86 -17.31 26.24
N VAL A 2 7.84 -16.33 27.15
CA VAL A 2 9.01 -15.45 27.44
C VAL A 2 10.22 -16.28 27.87
N TYR A 3 9.97 -17.35 28.55
CA TYR A 3 11.04 -18.22 29.05
C TYR A 3 11.68 -19.07 27.95
N ASP A 4 10.95 -19.45 26.91
CA ASP A 4 11.50 -20.27 25.80
C ASP A 4 12.58 -19.47 25.05
N GLY A 5 12.32 -18.20 24.75
CA GLY A 5 13.32 -17.35 24.11
C GLY A 5 14.55 -17.09 24.96
N ALA A 6 14.39 -16.94 26.28
CA ALA A 6 15.49 -16.78 27.20
C ALA A 6 16.29 -18.08 27.35
N ALA A 7 15.62 -19.24 27.44
CA ALA A 7 16.24 -20.54 27.49
C ALA A 7 17.04 -20.88 26.24
N ASP A 8 16.52 -20.56 25.07
CA ASP A 8 17.21 -20.75 23.79
C ASP A 8 18.52 -19.94 23.70
N ARG A 9 18.54 -18.73 24.26
CA ARG A 9 19.74 -17.88 24.22
C ARG A 9 20.79 -18.22 25.27
N VAL A 10 20.38 -18.59 26.46
CA VAL A 10 21.27 -18.72 27.60
C VAL A 10 21.43 -20.18 28.04
N CYS A 11 20.32 -20.93 28.15
CA CYS A 11 20.37 -22.25 28.72
C CYS A 11 20.94 -23.30 27.75
N ARG A 12 20.72 -23.18 26.42
CA ARG A 12 21.26 -24.17 25.45
C ARG A 12 22.79 -24.31 25.48
N CYS A 13 23.50 -23.24 25.80
CA CYS A 13 24.95 -23.24 25.90
C CYS A 13 25.44 -23.51 27.35
N CYS A 14 24.53 -23.73 28.30
CA CYS A 14 24.87 -23.94 29.71
C CYS A 14 25.29 -25.39 29.98
N PRO A 15 26.40 -25.62 30.71
CA PRO A 15 26.83 -26.97 31.06
C PRO A 15 25.79 -27.77 31.89
N LYS A 16 24.87 -27.08 32.56
CA LYS A 16 23.80 -27.68 33.33
C LYS A 16 22.48 -27.85 32.55
N PHE A 17 22.47 -27.63 31.24
CA PHE A 17 21.24 -27.69 30.42
C PHE A 17 20.47 -28.98 30.62
N HIS A 18 21.10 -30.15 30.42
CA HIS A 18 20.46 -31.46 30.57
C HIS A 18 19.94 -31.69 31.98
N ARG A 19 20.66 -31.21 33.00
CA ARG A 19 20.19 -31.31 34.38
C ARG A 19 18.92 -30.53 34.61
N CYS A 20 18.86 -29.26 34.15
CA CYS A 20 17.74 -28.37 34.40
C CYS A 20 16.51 -28.69 33.52
N TRP A 21 16.73 -29.02 32.26
CA TRP A 21 15.65 -29.14 31.28
C TRP A 21 15.22 -30.58 30.97
N GLU A 22 16.00 -31.58 31.39
CA GLU A 22 15.67 -33.01 31.20
C GLU A 22 15.47 -33.72 32.52
N HIS A 23 16.45 -33.69 33.44
CA HIS A 23 16.37 -34.44 34.70
C HIS A 23 15.53 -33.75 35.78
N ALA A 24 15.56 -32.42 35.85
CA ALA A 24 14.80 -31.62 36.81
C ALA A 24 13.80 -30.68 36.10
N ALA A 25 13.25 -31.10 34.97
CA ALA A 25 12.36 -30.31 34.14
C ALA A 25 11.14 -29.79 34.90
N ASP A 26 10.51 -30.65 35.72
CA ASP A 26 9.33 -30.26 36.51
C ASP A 26 9.63 -29.16 37.54
N GLN A 27 10.81 -29.23 38.20
CA GLN A 27 11.23 -28.21 39.16
C GLN A 27 11.53 -26.88 38.48
N THR A 28 12.23 -26.95 37.33
CA THR A 28 12.49 -25.76 36.51
C THR A 28 11.19 -25.13 36.01
N TYR A 29 10.28 -25.92 35.47
CA TYR A 29 8.97 -25.47 35.02
C TYR A 29 8.14 -24.84 36.14
N TYR A 30 8.13 -25.48 37.32
CA TYR A 30 7.40 -24.93 38.48
C TYR A 30 7.98 -23.59 38.94
N ALA A 31 9.30 -23.43 38.98
CA ALA A 31 9.95 -22.17 39.35
C ALA A 31 9.62 -21.07 38.36
N LEU A 32 9.62 -21.34 37.04
CA LEU A 32 9.32 -20.39 36.01
C LEU A 32 7.83 -20.00 35.97
N THR A 33 6.92 -20.95 36.08
CA THR A 33 5.47 -20.70 36.07
C THR A 33 5.01 -19.99 37.34
N GLY A 34 5.60 -20.28 38.49
CA GLY A 34 5.32 -19.60 39.76
C GLY A 34 5.66 -18.11 39.72
N ALA A 35 6.76 -17.77 39.04
CA ALA A 35 7.19 -16.37 38.87
C ALA A 35 6.42 -15.59 37.78
N ALA A 36 5.79 -16.30 36.85
CA ALA A 36 5.26 -15.70 35.60
C ALA A 36 4.24 -14.58 35.84
N LYS A 37 3.29 -14.77 36.76
CA LYS A 37 2.24 -13.79 37.03
C LYS A 37 2.82 -12.47 37.55
N THR A 38 3.66 -12.55 38.56
CA THR A 38 4.30 -11.37 39.20
C THR A 38 5.18 -10.61 38.22
N ILE A 39 5.95 -11.34 37.40
CA ILE A 39 6.81 -10.76 36.36
C ILE A 39 5.98 -10.05 35.28
N LEU A 40 4.89 -10.65 34.83
CA LEU A 40 4.00 -10.04 33.83
C LEU A 40 3.28 -8.79 34.34
N GLU A 41 2.87 -8.79 35.60
CA GLU A 41 2.20 -7.63 36.23
C GLU A 41 3.17 -6.47 36.45
N ARG A 42 4.40 -6.77 36.87
CA ARG A 42 5.42 -5.76 37.14
C ARG A 42 6.17 -5.32 35.89
N GLY A 43 6.26 -6.17 34.88
CA GLY A 43 6.96 -5.89 33.61
C GLY A 43 8.47 -6.07 33.66
N VAL A 44 9.01 -6.62 34.76
CA VAL A 44 10.44 -6.87 34.95
C VAL A 44 10.64 -8.11 35.81
N ALA A 45 11.59 -8.97 35.44
CA ALA A 45 12.01 -10.14 36.21
C ALA A 45 13.21 -9.78 37.09
N THR A 46 13.15 -10.16 38.35
CA THR A 46 14.22 -10.01 39.33
C THR A 46 14.57 -11.36 39.98
N PRO A 47 15.73 -11.51 40.62
CA PRO A 47 16.09 -12.76 41.27
C PRO A 47 15.06 -13.23 42.33
N GLU A 48 14.41 -12.29 43.01
CA GLU A 48 13.47 -12.55 44.10
C GLU A 48 12.16 -13.21 43.60
N ASP A 49 11.88 -13.14 42.33
CA ASP A 49 10.71 -13.79 41.75
C ASP A 49 10.83 -15.32 41.68
N PHE A 50 12.05 -15.82 41.80
CA PHE A 50 12.33 -17.25 41.67
C PHE A 50 12.67 -17.86 43.04
N PRO A 51 12.28 -19.13 43.27
CA PRO A 51 12.63 -19.86 44.49
C PRO A 51 14.16 -19.90 44.75
N GLU A 52 14.55 -19.91 45.99
CA GLU A 52 15.97 -19.98 46.39
C GLU A 52 16.68 -21.15 45.77
N SER A 53 16.05 -22.32 45.75
CA SER A 53 16.57 -23.54 45.10
C SER A 53 16.89 -23.38 43.62
N PHE A 54 16.10 -22.57 42.89
CA PHE A 54 16.36 -22.24 41.49
C PHE A 54 17.53 -21.25 41.36
N ARG A 55 17.55 -20.21 42.19
CA ARG A 55 18.62 -19.21 42.19
C ARG A 55 19.99 -19.80 42.48
N GLU A 56 20.09 -20.70 43.44
CA GLU A 56 21.35 -21.39 43.82
C GLU A 56 21.79 -22.44 42.78
N SER A 57 20.85 -23.09 42.12
CA SER A 57 21.16 -24.09 41.13
C SER A 57 21.57 -23.52 39.76
N CYS A 58 21.08 -22.31 39.41
CA CYS A 58 21.31 -21.66 38.13
C CYS A 58 22.70 -21.00 38.09
N CYS A 59 23.60 -21.46 37.24
CA CYS A 59 24.95 -20.89 37.12
C CYS A 59 25.03 -19.66 36.21
N HIS A 60 23.95 -19.30 35.51
CA HIS A 60 23.86 -18.16 34.61
C HIS A 60 22.61 -17.31 34.89
N LEU A 61 22.26 -17.12 36.17
CA LEU A 61 21.02 -16.46 36.58
C LEU A 61 20.91 -15.05 36.02
N ASP A 62 21.96 -14.24 36.12
CA ASP A 62 21.96 -12.87 35.63
C ASP A 62 21.75 -12.77 34.10
N GLY A 63 22.42 -13.67 33.36
CA GLY A 63 22.25 -13.76 31.92
C GLY A 63 20.84 -14.21 31.54
N PHE A 64 20.27 -15.17 32.29
CA PHE A 64 18.91 -15.64 32.11
C PHE A 64 17.88 -14.54 32.40
N LEU A 65 18.03 -13.79 33.48
CA LEU A 65 17.17 -12.66 33.83
C LEU A 65 17.25 -11.56 32.78
N THR A 66 18.45 -11.25 32.30
CA THR A 66 18.64 -10.29 31.22
C THR A 66 17.87 -10.72 29.98
N ALA A 67 17.98 -11.98 29.58
CA ALA A 67 17.26 -12.51 28.40
C ALA A 67 15.73 -12.52 28.60
N VAL A 68 15.25 -12.86 29.81
CA VAL A 68 13.83 -12.82 30.17
C VAL A 68 13.31 -11.38 30.07
N ASN A 69 14.04 -10.40 30.59
CA ASN A 69 13.64 -9.00 30.53
C ASN A 69 13.58 -8.45 29.09
N GLN A 70 14.52 -8.85 28.23
CA GLN A 70 14.46 -8.50 26.80
C GLN A 70 13.24 -9.10 26.10
N GLU A 71 12.88 -10.35 26.39
CA GLU A 71 11.65 -10.96 25.84
C GLU A 71 10.39 -10.30 26.36
N LEU A 72 10.36 -9.92 27.65
CA LEU A 72 9.25 -9.18 28.26
C LEU A 72 9.06 -7.83 27.59
N GLU A 73 10.13 -7.07 27.41
CA GLU A 73 10.09 -5.77 26.73
C GLU A 73 9.52 -5.89 25.32
N GLY A 74 10.02 -6.86 24.55
CA GLY A 74 9.52 -7.17 23.22
C GLY A 74 8.03 -7.58 23.21
N MET A 75 7.59 -8.36 24.20
CA MET A 75 6.20 -8.78 24.34
C MET A 75 5.28 -7.60 24.72
N LEU A 76 5.71 -6.75 25.66
CA LEU A 76 4.96 -5.55 26.07
C LEU A 76 4.85 -4.53 24.93
N TYR A 77 5.92 -4.37 24.14
CA TYR A 77 5.93 -3.53 22.96
C TYR A 77 4.89 -4.04 21.92
N ARG A 78 4.93 -5.34 21.58
CA ARG A 78 3.96 -5.97 20.69
C ARG A 78 2.52 -5.84 21.17
N ARG A 79 2.29 -5.93 22.48
CA ARG A 79 0.97 -5.77 23.09
C ARG A 79 0.46 -4.32 22.99
N ARG A 80 1.30 -3.33 23.31
CA ARG A 80 0.96 -1.91 23.13
C ARG A 80 0.66 -1.57 21.69
N TYR A 81 1.50 -2.03 20.80
CA TYR A 81 1.31 -1.86 19.36
C TYR A 81 -0.04 -2.41 18.89
N ARG A 82 -0.40 -3.62 19.35
CA ARG A 82 -1.69 -4.25 18.99
C ARG A 82 -2.88 -3.45 19.50
N ILE A 83 -2.81 -2.93 20.73
CA ILE A 83 -3.88 -2.09 21.30
C ILE A 83 -4.02 -0.79 20.50
N GLN A 84 -2.92 -0.10 20.21
CA GLN A 84 -2.95 1.11 19.41
C GLN A 84 -3.50 0.87 17.99
N MET A 85 -3.17 -0.27 17.39
CA MET A 85 -3.73 -0.66 16.10
C MET A 85 -5.25 -0.90 16.17
N GLN A 86 -5.72 -1.55 17.23
CA GLN A 86 -7.16 -1.76 17.43
C GLN A 86 -7.92 -0.45 17.65
N GLU A 87 -7.36 0.46 18.43
CA GLU A 87 -7.94 1.81 18.65
C GLU A 87 -7.99 2.60 17.33
N ALA A 88 -6.89 2.61 16.56
CA ALA A 88 -6.86 3.24 15.24
C ALA A 88 -7.88 2.62 14.27
N GLN A 89 -8.02 1.30 14.26
CA GLN A 89 -9.02 0.60 13.46
C GLN A 89 -10.46 0.99 13.85
N GLN A 90 -10.74 1.20 15.14
CA GLN A 90 -12.08 1.63 15.58
C GLN A 90 -12.42 3.05 15.09
N VAL A 91 -11.47 3.99 15.21
CA VAL A 91 -11.66 5.37 14.72
C VAL A 91 -11.92 5.36 13.22
N VAL A 92 -11.08 4.68 12.45
CA VAL A 92 -11.24 4.57 11.00
C VAL A 92 -12.56 3.88 10.62
N SER A 93 -13.00 2.87 11.38
CA SER A 93 -14.30 2.21 11.16
C SER A 93 -15.48 3.16 11.33
N GLN A 94 -15.41 4.07 12.30
CA GLN A 94 -16.44 5.10 12.49
C GLN A 94 -16.45 6.10 11.33
N GLU A 95 -15.29 6.55 10.87
CA GLU A 95 -15.19 7.43 9.70
C GLU A 95 -15.76 6.75 8.45
N PHE A 96 -15.50 5.44 8.26
CA PHE A 96 -16.08 4.67 7.16
C PHE A 96 -17.61 4.58 7.23
N SER A 97 -18.18 4.48 8.41
CA SER A 97 -19.64 4.46 8.58
C SER A 97 -20.24 5.77 8.09
N CYS A 98 -19.65 6.91 8.41
CA CYS A 98 -20.08 8.22 7.91
C CYS A 98 -19.94 8.34 6.38
N VAL A 99 -18.85 7.83 5.80
CA VAL A 99 -18.67 7.79 4.34
C VAL A 99 -19.71 6.88 3.67
N ALA A 100 -19.99 5.73 4.27
CA ALA A 100 -21.03 4.81 3.75
C ALA A 100 -22.43 5.42 3.79
N GLU A 101 -22.77 6.19 4.82
CA GLU A 101 -24.02 6.96 4.88
C GLU A 101 -24.04 8.03 3.80
N PHE A 102 -22.99 8.83 3.68
CA PHE A 102 -22.89 9.86 2.64
C PHE A 102 -23.05 9.28 1.23
N LEU A 103 -22.44 8.14 0.94
CA LEU A 103 -22.57 7.46 -0.35
C LEU A 103 -23.98 6.90 -0.58
N ARG A 104 -24.65 6.45 0.49
CA ARG A 104 -26.00 5.90 0.42
C ARG A 104 -27.02 7.00 0.12
N ASP A 105 -26.91 8.14 0.80
CA ASP A 105 -27.80 9.29 0.58
C ASP A 105 -27.66 9.87 -0.82
N ARG A 106 -26.47 9.76 -1.45
CA ARG A 106 -26.23 10.24 -2.80
C ARG A 106 -26.48 9.20 -3.90
N GLN A 107 -26.75 7.97 -3.57
CA GLN A 107 -26.93 6.88 -4.54
C GLN A 107 -28.17 7.12 -5.44
N GLU A 108 -29.16 7.88 -4.97
CA GLU A 108 -30.35 8.29 -5.74
C GLU A 108 -30.08 9.46 -6.71
N GLU A 109 -29.01 10.24 -6.48
CA GLU A 109 -28.64 11.40 -7.30
C GLU A 109 -27.53 11.12 -8.34
N ILE A 110 -26.94 9.93 -8.34
CA ILE A 110 -25.89 9.56 -9.29
C ILE A 110 -26.54 9.20 -10.63
N HIS A 111 -26.97 10.23 -11.34
CA HIS A 111 -27.16 10.16 -12.78
C HIS A 111 -25.80 10.12 -13.46
N GLU A 112 -25.67 9.38 -14.57
CA GLU A 112 -24.47 9.51 -15.41
C GLU A 112 -24.24 11.00 -15.68
N PRO A 113 -23.06 11.53 -15.36
CA PRO A 113 -22.83 12.96 -15.48
C PRO A 113 -23.06 13.38 -16.92
N GLU A 114 -23.97 14.33 -17.16
CA GLU A 114 -24.02 15.03 -18.43
C GLU A 114 -22.62 15.58 -18.67
N HIS A 115 -21.97 15.11 -19.73
CA HIS A 115 -20.62 15.50 -20.09
C HIS A 115 -20.62 17.01 -20.33
N GLY A 116 -20.23 17.79 -19.35
CA GLY A 116 -19.97 19.20 -19.52
C GLY A 116 -18.98 19.34 -20.69
N ARG A 117 -19.36 20.09 -21.75
CA ARG A 117 -18.46 20.33 -22.87
C ARG A 117 -17.30 21.18 -22.38
N GLY A 118 -16.19 20.55 -22.02
CA GLY A 118 -14.94 21.23 -21.72
C GLY A 118 -14.30 21.80 -23.00
N ALA A 119 -13.30 22.64 -22.87
CA ALA A 119 -12.50 23.14 -24.00
C ALA A 119 -11.67 22.02 -24.64
N TYR A 120 -11.47 20.92 -23.92
CA TYR A 120 -10.65 19.78 -24.32
C TYR A 120 -11.41 18.47 -24.31
N ALA A 121 -11.07 17.59 -25.25
CA ALA A 121 -11.48 16.19 -25.28
C ALA A 121 -10.31 15.30 -24.84
N PRO A 122 -10.49 14.40 -23.88
CA PRO A 122 -9.45 13.45 -23.48
C PRO A 122 -9.32 12.34 -24.53
N VAL A 123 -8.08 12.01 -24.88
CA VAL A 123 -7.74 10.87 -25.72
C VAL A 123 -6.85 9.93 -24.91
N THR A 124 -7.27 8.69 -24.77
CA THR A 124 -6.57 7.73 -23.91
C THR A 124 -6.19 6.46 -24.65
N GLY A 125 -5.07 5.86 -24.23
CA GLY A 125 -4.63 4.54 -24.63
C GLY A 125 -4.33 3.71 -23.40
N VAL A 126 -4.86 2.50 -23.34
CA VAL A 126 -4.54 1.52 -22.29
C VAL A 126 -4.03 0.26 -22.95
N SER A 127 -2.88 -0.23 -22.50
CA SER A 127 -2.32 -1.51 -22.93
C SER A 127 -1.88 -2.30 -21.72
N THR A 128 -2.16 -3.59 -21.73
CA THR A 128 -1.85 -4.48 -20.60
C THR A 128 -1.26 -5.79 -21.10
N ALA A 129 -0.35 -6.36 -20.32
CA ALA A 129 0.09 -7.74 -20.48
C ALA A 129 0.19 -8.39 -19.10
N ARG A 130 -0.17 -9.64 -19.02
CA ARG A 130 -0.09 -10.40 -17.77
C ARG A 130 1.25 -11.11 -17.65
N LYS A 131 1.70 -11.30 -16.42
CA LYS A 131 2.84 -12.15 -16.09
C LYS A 131 2.71 -13.53 -16.73
N ARG A 132 3.80 -14.02 -17.28
CA ARG A 132 3.81 -15.35 -17.91
C ARG A 132 3.44 -16.43 -16.90
N GLY A 133 2.42 -17.21 -17.23
CA GLY A 133 1.89 -18.28 -16.36
C GLY A 133 0.70 -17.86 -15.49
N ASN A 134 0.39 -16.58 -15.35
CA ASN A 134 -0.79 -16.13 -14.62
C ASN A 134 -2.06 -16.19 -15.47
N LEU A 135 -3.20 -16.40 -14.79
CA LEU A 135 -4.53 -16.41 -15.43
C LEU A 135 -5.17 -15.00 -15.47
N ALA A 136 -4.72 -14.07 -14.64
CA ALA A 136 -5.23 -12.71 -14.55
C ALA A 136 -4.06 -11.73 -14.40
N ASN A 137 -4.26 -10.48 -14.82
CA ASN A 137 -3.36 -9.37 -14.59
C ASN A 137 -3.72 -8.72 -13.25
N GLY A 138 -2.75 -8.55 -12.36
CA GLY A 138 -2.90 -7.90 -11.05
C GLY A 138 -3.14 -6.39 -11.14
N ASP A 139 -2.75 -5.78 -12.26
CA ASP A 139 -2.93 -4.36 -12.49
C ASP A 139 -4.31 -4.02 -13.05
N ARG A 140 -4.74 -2.77 -12.81
CA ARG A 140 -5.97 -2.22 -13.37
C ARG A 140 -5.79 -0.77 -13.77
N GLY A 141 -5.80 -0.50 -15.09
CA GLY A 141 -5.85 0.86 -15.64
C GLY A 141 -7.26 1.19 -16.12
N VAL A 142 -7.84 2.32 -15.69
CA VAL A 142 -9.15 2.77 -16.14
C VAL A 142 -9.17 4.28 -16.34
N CYS A 143 -10.00 4.72 -17.31
CA CYS A 143 -10.25 6.11 -17.61
C CYS A 143 -11.75 6.34 -17.63
N PHE A 144 -12.22 7.45 -17.04
CA PHE A 144 -13.66 7.76 -16.99
C PHE A 144 -13.91 9.24 -16.79
N ALA A 145 -15.06 9.73 -17.32
CA ALA A 145 -15.54 11.06 -17.06
C ALA A 145 -16.07 11.15 -15.61
N GLY A 146 -15.77 12.24 -14.93
CA GLY A 146 -16.26 12.55 -13.60
C GLY A 146 -17.44 13.54 -13.64
N PRO A 147 -17.91 13.99 -12.48
CA PRO A 147 -18.90 15.06 -12.40
C PRO A 147 -18.32 16.36 -12.97
N ARG A 148 -19.18 17.22 -13.51
CA ARG A 148 -18.82 18.46 -14.19
C ARG A 148 -17.94 18.20 -15.43
N ALA A 149 -16.82 18.90 -15.58
CA ALA A 149 -15.87 18.75 -16.68
C ALA A 149 -14.61 17.96 -16.26
N ASP A 150 -14.68 17.20 -15.19
CA ASP A 150 -13.55 16.40 -14.70
C ASP A 150 -13.39 15.11 -15.51
N TYR A 151 -12.16 14.71 -15.74
CA TYR A 151 -11.80 13.41 -16.30
C TYR A 151 -10.75 12.75 -15.42
N TYR A 152 -10.96 11.47 -15.15
CA TYR A 152 -10.09 10.71 -14.25
C TYR A 152 -9.37 9.59 -14.98
N VAL A 153 -8.10 9.39 -14.61
CA VAL A 153 -7.29 8.23 -14.97
C VAL A 153 -6.80 7.58 -13.70
N LEU A 154 -7.04 6.30 -13.56
CA LEU A 154 -6.58 5.48 -12.44
C LEU A 154 -5.70 4.35 -12.95
N LEU A 155 -4.54 4.18 -12.35
CA LEU A 155 -3.72 2.97 -12.44
C LEU A 155 -3.55 2.42 -11.04
N CYS A 156 -3.92 1.18 -10.85
CA CYS A 156 -3.80 0.47 -9.58
C CYS A 156 -3.09 -0.86 -9.83
N ASP A 157 -2.04 -1.13 -9.06
CA ASP A 157 -1.34 -2.39 -9.04
C ASP A 157 -1.60 -3.07 -7.70
N GLY A 158 -2.25 -4.24 -7.75
CA GLY A 158 -2.59 -5.04 -6.58
C GLY A 158 -1.41 -5.86 -6.10
N MET A 159 -1.10 -5.80 -4.81
CA MET A 159 0.00 -6.57 -4.24
C MET A 159 -0.12 -8.06 -4.53
N GLY A 160 0.98 -8.66 -4.97
CA GLY A 160 1.07 -10.07 -5.31
C GLY A 160 0.91 -10.33 -6.79
N SER A 161 0.31 -11.44 -7.19
CA SER A 161 0.08 -11.75 -8.58
C SER A 161 -1.14 -12.64 -8.80
N GLY A 162 -1.68 -12.65 -10.02
CA GLY A 162 -2.79 -13.51 -10.41
C GLY A 162 -4.15 -13.04 -9.89
N ARG A 163 -5.03 -13.99 -9.50
CA ARG A 163 -6.43 -13.67 -9.20
C ARG A 163 -6.64 -12.79 -7.98
N GLU A 164 -5.83 -12.94 -6.94
CA GLU A 164 -5.96 -12.17 -5.70
C GLU A 164 -5.56 -10.71 -5.93
N ALA A 165 -4.43 -10.46 -6.59
CA ALA A 165 -4.01 -9.14 -6.99
C ALA A 165 -5.03 -8.46 -7.92
N ALA A 166 -5.55 -9.19 -8.91
CA ALA A 166 -6.59 -8.72 -9.83
C ALA A 166 -7.91 -8.37 -9.13
N ALA A 167 -8.30 -9.12 -8.10
CA ALA A 167 -9.47 -8.82 -7.28
C ALA A 167 -9.24 -7.54 -6.48
N LEU A 168 -8.08 -7.41 -5.83
CA LEU A 168 -7.72 -6.25 -5.02
C LEU A 168 -7.67 -4.96 -5.85
N SER A 169 -6.98 -4.97 -7.00
CA SER A 169 -6.91 -3.81 -7.89
C SER A 169 -8.29 -3.42 -8.45
N SER A 170 -9.13 -4.41 -8.79
CA SER A 170 -10.49 -4.17 -9.27
C SER A 170 -11.39 -3.57 -8.19
N GLU A 171 -11.35 -4.08 -6.97
CA GLU A 171 -12.09 -3.54 -5.82
C GLU A 171 -11.64 -2.12 -5.50
N THR A 172 -10.31 -1.87 -5.50
CA THR A 172 -9.71 -0.56 -5.25
C THR A 172 -10.18 0.48 -6.26
N VAL A 173 -10.09 0.15 -7.55
CA VAL A 173 -10.57 1.03 -8.63
C VAL A 173 -12.08 1.28 -8.53
N HIS A 174 -12.87 0.24 -8.26
CA HIS A 174 -14.32 0.38 -8.12
C HIS A 174 -14.70 1.28 -6.93
N PHE A 175 -14.00 1.12 -5.80
CA PHE A 175 -14.19 1.92 -4.60
C PHE A 175 -13.86 3.41 -4.86
N LEU A 176 -12.66 3.70 -5.38
CA LEU A 176 -12.27 5.06 -5.72
C LEU A 176 -13.21 5.71 -6.74
N LYS A 177 -13.60 4.97 -7.77
CA LYS A 177 -14.54 5.46 -8.79
C LYS A 177 -15.86 5.90 -8.17
N LYS A 178 -16.43 5.14 -7.22
CA LYS A 178 -17.65 5.53 -6.49
C LYS A 178 -17.48 6.82 -5.69
N LEU A 179 -16.37 6.96 -4.96
CA LEU A 179 -16.08 8.17 -4.18
C LEU A 179 -15.96 9.41 -5.08
N LEU A 180 -15.24 9.29 -6.19
CA LEU A 180 -15.03 10.37 -7.14
C LEU A 180 -16.34 10.76 -7.87
N TYR A 181 -17.17 9.81 -8.25
CA TYR A 181 -18.51 10.08 -8.80
C TYR A 181 -19.44 10.76 -7.80
N ALA A 182 -19.34 10.43 -6.51
CA ALA A 182 -20.07 11.13 -5.46
C ALA A 182 -19.58 12.57 -5.20
N GLY A 183 -18.55 13.03 -5.95
CA GLY A 183 -18.00 14.37 -5.85
C GLY A 183 -16.95 14.55 -4.75
N MET A 184 -16.44 13.44 -4.20
CA MET A 184 -15.32 13.51 -3.24
C MET A 184 -14.05 13.93 -3.98
N GLY A 185 -13.29 14.86 -3.37
CA GLY A 185 -11.98 15.27 -3.92
C GLY A 185 -10.98 14.12 -3.95
N PRO A 186 -10.04 14.11 -4.93
CA PRO A 186 -9.07 13.02 -5.11
C PRO A 186 -8.26 12.69 -3.87
N GLU A 187 -7.74 13.69 -3.17
CA GLU A 187 -6.96 13.48 -1.93
C GLU A 187 -7.78 12.78 -0.85
N ASN A 188 -9.01 13.25 -0.62
CA ASN A 188 -9.89 12.65 0.39
C ASN A 188 -10.27 11.22 0.01
N ALA A 189 -10.52 10.95 -1.28
CA ALA A 189 -10.82 9.60 -1.76
C ALA A 189 -9.66 8.63 -1.50
N LEU A 190 -8.41 9.07 -1.70
CA LEU A 190 -7.22 8.30 -1.39
C LEU A 190 -7.03 8.10 0.11
N GLN A 191 -7.31 9.11 0.95
CA GLN A 191 -7.25 8.97 2.41
C GLN A 191 -8.27 7.94 2.92
N VAL A 192 -9.50 7.98 2.40
CA VAL A 192 -10.52 6.97 2.70
C VAL A 192 -10.07 5.57 2.28
N LEU A 193 -9.45 5.42 1.10
CA LEU A 193 -8.87 4.15 0.66
C LEU A 193 -7.78 3.65 1.61
N ASN A 194 -6.86 4.52 2.03
CA ASN A 194 -5.81 4.18 2.98
C ASN A 194 -6.40 3.64 4.29
N GLY A 195 -7.42 4.31 4.83
CA GLY A 195 -8.16 3.83 5.98
C GLY A 195 -8.77 2.45 5.76
N ALA A 196 -9.36 2.18 4.57
CA ALA A 196 -9.91 0.87 4.22
C ALA A 196 -8.87 -0.24 4.24
N PHE A 197 -7.68 0.01 3.71
CA PHE A 197 -6.59 -0.97 3.73
C PHE A 197 -6.08 -1.23 5.15
N LEU A 198 -5.94 -0.18 5.98
CA LEU A 198 -5.56 -0.33 7.39
C LEU A 198 -6.57 -1.17 8.18
N LEU A 199 -7.88 -1.00 7.90
CA LEU A 199 -8.94 -1.79 8.55
C LEU A 199 -8.91 -3.27 8.15
N ARG A 200 -8.64 -3.56 6.88
CA ARG A 200 -8.55 -4.96 6.42
C ARG A 200 -7.45 -5.72 7.15
N GLY A 201 -6.39 -5.07 7.59
CA GLY A 201 -5.23 -5.73 8.17
C GLY A 201 -4.56 -6.65 7.12
N ASN A 202 -3.93 -7.70 7.51
CA ASN A 202 -3.38 -8.77 6.65
C ASN A 202 -2.36 -8.34 5.57
N GLY A 203 -1.82 -7.11 5.64
CA GLY A 203 -0.84 -6.64 4.66
C GLY A 203 -1.42 -6.45 3.25
N CYS A 204 -2.75 -6.32 3.10
CA CYS A 204 -3.36 -5.96 1.83
C CYS A 204 -3.05 -4.50 1.50
N PHE A 205 -2.33 -4.27 0.42
CA PHE A 205 -2.09 -2.93 -0.11
C PHE A 205 -1.98 -2.98 -1.63
N ALA A 206 -2.20 -1.86 -2.27
CA ALA A 206 -2.05 -1.70 -3.70
C ALA A 206 -1.44 -0.32 -3.97
N THR A 207 -0.66 -0.18 -5.02
CA THR A 207 -0.22 1.13 -5.46
C THR A 207 -1.35 1.83 -6.21
N VAL A 208 -1.40 3.16 -6.14
CA VAL A 208 -2.43 3.94 -6.82
C VAL A 208 -1.84 5.20 -7.43
N ASP A 209 -2.00 5.32 -8.74
CA ASP A 209 -1.83 6.58 -9.46
C ASP A 209 -3.22 7.09 -9.85
N LEU A 210 -3.56 8.28 -9.37
CA LEU A 210 -4.83 8.95 -9.67
C LEU A 210 -4.56 10.29 -10.35
N VAL A 211 -5.05 10.42 -11.57
CA VAL A 211 -5.03 11.69 -12.30
C VAL A 211 -6.44 12.25 -12.34
N ARG A 212 -6.59 13.53 -12.00
CA ARG A 212 -7.75 14.35 -12.29
C ARG A 212 -7.37 15.39 -13.33
N VAL A 213 -8.18 15.55 -14.36
CA VAL A 213 -8.02 16.57 -15.39
C VAL A 213 -9.28 17.42 -15.42
N ASP A 214 -9.13 18.72 -15.34
CA ASP A 214 -10.18 19.69 -15.67
C ASP A 214 -10.19 19.92 -17.19
N LEU A 215 -11.22 19.39 -17.86
CA LEU A 215 -11.34 19.50 -19.31
C LEU A 215 -11.69 20.94 -19.79
N ALA A 216 -12.05 21.84 -18.88
CA ALA A 216 -12.29 23.25 -19.25
C ALA A 216 -10.96 24.01 -19.38
N SER A 217 -9.98 23.73 -18.53
CA SER A 217 -8.70 24.46 -18.48
C SER A 217 -7.50 23.67 -19.03
N GLY A 218 -7.58 22.33 -19.03
CA GLY A 218 -6.44 21.45 -19.31
C GLY A 218 -5.50 21.27 -18.10
N GLU A 219 -5.84 21.85 -16.94
CA GLU A 219 -5.10 21.63 -15.70
C GLU A 219 -5.29 20.20 -15.22
N ALA A 220 -4.21 19.57 -14.82
CA ALA A 220 -4.20 18.20 -14.34
C ALA A 220 -3.48 18.09 -13.00
N GLU A 221 -3.96 17.18 -12.17
CA GLU A 221 -3.40 16.83 -10.90
C GLU A 221 -3.12 15.34 -10.86
N LEU A 222 -1.87 14.95 -10.65
CA LEU A 222 -1.45 13.56 -10.46
C LEU A 222 -1.13 13.35 -8.99
N LEU A 223 -1.84 12.40 -8.38
CA LEU A 223 -1.60 11.90 -7.04
C LEU A 223 -1.02 10.49 -7.13
N LYS A 224 0.19 10.30 -6.61
CA LYS A 224 0.88 9.00 -6.60
C LYS A 224 1.03 8.47 -5.19
N TRP A 225 0.59 7.26 -4.99
CA TRP A 225 0.75 6.58 -3.70
C TRP A 225 1.40 5.20 -3.91
N GLY A 226 2.72 5.19 -3.90
CA GLY A 226 3.54 4.06 -4.33
C GLY A 226 3.65 3.98 -5.85
N GLY A 227 4.06 2.83 -6.34
CA GLY A 227 4.10 2.52 -7.76
C GLY A 227 5.31 3.04 -8.53
N ALA A 228 5.36 2.64 -9.79
CA ALA A 228 6.43 3.01 -10.72
C ALA A 228 6.35 4.50 -11.08
N PRO A 229 7.45 5.10 -11.57
CA PRO A 229 7.43 6.48 -12.04
C PRO A 229 6.42 6.69 -13.17
N SER A 230 5.79 7.87 -13.17
CA SER A 230 4.98 8.38 -14.27
C SER A 230 5.78 9.39 -15.10
N TYR A 231 5.38 9.61 -16.33
CA TYR A 231 6.12 10.47 -17.25
C TYR A 231 5.20 11.48 -17.92
N LEU A 232 5.70 12.70 -18.09
CA LEU A 232 5.09 13.70 -18.95
C LEU A 232 6.00 13.93 -20.16
N ARG A 233 5.50 13.63 -21.35
CA ARG A 233 6.13 13.95 -22.61
C ARG A 233 5.67 15.34 -23.04
N GLU A 234 6.54 16.31 -22.84
CA GLU A 234 6.37 17.70 -23.30
C GLU A 234 7.07 17.84 -24.66
N ASN A 235 6.36 18.09 -25.73
CA ASN A 235 6.91 18.10 -27.08
C ASN A 235 7.57 16.76 -27.51
N GLU A 236 8.16 16.72 -28.69
CA GLU A 236 8.66 15.47 -29.29
C GLU A 236 9.89 14.85 -28.59
N ARG A 237 10.52 15.52 -27.62
CA ARG A 237 11.78 15.04 -27.01
C ARG A 237 11.94 15.23 -25.52
N LEU A 238 11.15 16.09 -24.89
CA LEU A 238 11.30 16.35 -23.47
C LEU A 238 10.41 15.40 -22.66
N VAL A 239 11.04 14.56 -21.84
CA VAL A 239 10.33 13.64 -20.95
C VAL A 239 10.64 14.02 -19.51
N LYS A 240 9.60 14.37 -18.77
CA LYS A 240 9.69 14.66 -17.33
C LYS A 240 9.23 13.45 -16.53
N LYS A 241 10.08 12.93 -15.68
CA LYS A 241 9.80 11.83 -14.77
C LYS A 241 9.25 12.32 -13.44
N MET A 242 8.21 11.67 -12.93
CA MET A 242 7.52 12.01 -11.69
C MET A 242 7.34 10.77 -10.82
N GLY A 243 7.40 10.96 -9.51
CA GLY A 243 7.32 9.89 -8.52
C GLY A 243 8.68 9.26 -8.26
N ALA A 244 8.99 9.05 -7.00
CA ALA A 244 10.27 8.51 -6.58
C ALA A 244 10.11 7.20 -5.82
N ALA A 245 9.55 7.18 -4.65
CA ALA A 245 9.55 5.99 -3.78
C ALA A 245 8.54 6.11 -2.63
N ALA A 246 7.39 6.71 -2.84
CA ALA A 246 6.36 6.72 -1.81
C ALA A 246 5.92 5.29 -1.47
N LEU A 247 5.72 5.00 -0.19
CA LEU A 247 5.14 3.73 0.23
C LEU A 247 3.67 3.67 -0.22
N PRO A 248 3.16 2.49 -0.61
CA PRO A 248 1.76 2.34 -0.99
C PRO A 248 0.80 2.58 0.19
N PRO A 249 -0.48 2.94 -0.07
CA PRO A 249 -1.50 3.08 0.97
C PRO A 249 -1.68 1.77 1.73
N GLY A 250 -1.97 1.86 3.02
CA GLY A 250 -2.07 0.69 3.92
C GLY A 250 -0.72 0.21 4.48
N VAL A 251 0.40 0.75 4.02
CA VAL A 251 1.74 0.43 4.56
C VAL A 251 2.18 1.53 5.52
N GLY A 252 2.45 1.16 6.75
CA GLY A 252 2.97 2.06 7.78
C GLY A 252 2.00 2.29 8.94
N VAL A 253 2.58 2.47 10.13
CA VAL A 253 1.84 2.75 11.36
C VAL A 253 1.85 4.25 11.59
N GLY A 254 0.68 4.82 11.77
CA GLY A 254 0.55 6.20 12.24
C GLY A 254 0.13 7.25 11.19
N GLY A 255 -0.53 6.87 10.10
CA GLY A 255 -1.31 7.83 9.26
C GLY A 255 -0.53 8.97 8.59
N GLY A 256 0.80 8.91 8.57
CA GLY A 256 1.65 10.04 8.19
C GLY A 256 2.14 10.06 6.73
N HIS A 257 1.70 9.15 5.90
CA HIS A 257 2.11 9.15 4.50
C HIS A 257 0.98 9.69 3.62
N ALA A 258 1.20 10.87 3.06
CA ALA A 258 0.34 11.45 2.03
C ALA A 258 0.83 10.99 0.65
N PRO A 259 -0.07 10.92 -0.36
CA PRO A 259 0.37 10.72 -1.74
C PRO A 259 1.27 11.86 -2.22
N GLU A 260 2.21 11.55 -3.08
CA GLU A 260 2.95 12.57 -3.81
C GLU A 260 1.99 13.28 -4.78
N GLN A 261 2.03 14.62 -4.82
CA GLN A 261 1.14 15.45 -5.63
C GLN A 261 1.92 16.23 -6.67
N TYR A 262 1.48 16.16 -7.91
CA TYR A 262 2.05 16.89 -9.05
C TYR A 262 0.95 17.67 -9.75
N LYS A 263 1.12 18.98 -9.88
CA LYS A 263 0.26 19.85 -10.67
C LYS A 263 0.87 20.03 -12.05
N LEU A 264 0.07 19.78 -13.07
CA LEU A 264 0.47 19.74 -14.47
C LEU A 264 -0.53 20.58 -15.29
N SER A 265 -0.08 21.09 -16.42
CA SER A 265 -0.97 21.67 -17.43
C SER A 265 -0.75 20.86 -18.71
N LEU A 266 -1.76 20.13 -19.14
CA LEU A 266 -1.68 19.31 -20.35
C LEU A 266 -2.08 20.14 -21.58
N ARG A 267 -1.13 20.35 -22.46
CA ARG A 267 -1.33 21.07 -23.73
C ARG A 267 -1.55 20.09 -24.89
N ASN A 268 -2.03 20.61 -25.99
CA ASN A 268 -2.20 19.82 -27.20
C ASN A 268 -0.87 19.21 -27.66
N GLY A 269 -0.84 17.90 -27.89
CA GLY A 269 0.36 17.15 -28.28
C GLY A 269 1.19 16.61 -27.13
N GLU A 270 0.94 17.02 -25.89
CA GLU A 270 1.56 16.45 -24.70
C GLU A 270 0.89 15.15 -24.29
N MET A 271 1.65 14.24 -23.68
CA MET A 271 1.17 12.94 -23.22
C MET A 271 1.59 12.70 -21.79
N LEU A 272 0.64 12.40 -20.92
CA LEU A 272 0.87 11.89 -19.57
C LEU A 272 0.82 10.37 -19.60
N ILE A 273 1.87 9.73 -19.09
CA ILE A 273 2.08 8.27 -19.15
C ILE A 273 2.17 7.75 -17.73
N LEU A 274 1.29 6.81 -17.37
CA LEU A 274 1.30 6.05 -16.12
C LEU A 274 1.71 4.62 -16.43
N LEU A 275 2.60 4.05 -15.63
CA LEU A 275 3.10 2.70 -15.80
C LEU A 275 3.03 1.93 -14.48
N SER A 276 2.67 0.65 -14.53
CA SER A 276 2.95 -0.27 -13.43
C SER A 276 4.43 -0.65 -13.43
N ASP A 277 4.90 -1.24 -12.34
CA ASP A 277 6.32 -1.56 -12.14
C ASP A 277 6.85 -2.56 -13.20
N GLY A 278 6.04 -3.55 -13.58
CA GLY A 278 6.40 -4.48 -14.65
C GLY A 278 6.51 -3.84 -16.04
N ALA A 279 5.87 -2.68 -16.26
CA ALA A 279 5.93 -1.96 -17.53
C ALA A 279 7.05 -0.91 -17.57
N GLY A 280 7.67 -0.59 -16.43
CA GLY A 280 8.79 0.35 -16.31
C GLY A 280 10.15 -0.34 -16.47
N GLY A 281 11.10 0.33 -17.13
CA GLY A 281 12.46 -0.18 -17.31
C GLY A 281 13.45 0.91 -17.72
N GLU A 282 14.72 0.57 -17.85
CA GLU A 282 15.78 1.51 -18.24
C GLU A 282 15.55 2.14 -19.62
N GLU A 283 14.88 1.42 -20.53
CA GLU A 283 14.61 1.89 -21.89
C GLU A 283 13.35 2.75 -22.02
N THR A 284 12.53 2.83 -20.96
CA THR A 284 11.22 3.51 -20.97
C THR A 284 11.31 4.97 -21.45
N GLU A 285 12.24 5.73 -20.91
CA GLU A 285 12.42 7.14 -21.29
C GLU A 285 12.84 7.28 -22.76
N GLY A 286 13.69 6.36 -23.24
CA GLY A 286 14.11 6.31 -24.64
C GLY A 286 12.95 6.00 -25.59
N ILE A 287 12.07 5.06 -25.22
CA ILE A 287 10.88 4.71 -26.00
C ILE A 287 9.93 5.92 -26.07
N ILE A 288 9.66 6.59 -24.93
CA ILE A 288 8.78 7.76 -24.87
C ILE A 288 9.35 8.91 -25.70
N ALA A 289 10.64 9.20 -25.57
CA ALA A 289 11.30 10.28 -26.32
C ALA A 289 11.43 9.99 -27.82
N GLY A 290 11.58 8.72 -28.19
CA GLY A 290 11.70 8.28 -29.58
C GLY A 290 10.35 8.13 -30.31
N PHE A 291 9.23 8.17 -29.58
CA PHE A 291 7.92 8.05 -30.20
C PHE A 291 7.54 9.31 -31.00
N SER A 292 7.33 9.17 -32.30
CA SER A 292 7.00 10.27 -33.22
C SER A 292 5.51 10.40 -33.52
N GLY A 293 4.67 9.47 -33.01
CA GLY A 293 3.22 9.49 -33.22
C GLY A 293 2.48 10.44 -32.27
N ASP A 294 1.20 10.65 -32.53
CA ASP A 294 0.27 11.43 -31.71
C ASP A 294 -0.82 10.58 -31.03
N SER A 295 -0.73 9.26 -31.19
CA SER A 295 -1.71 8.30 -30.68
C SER A 295 -1.33 7.76 -29.29
N PRO A 296 -2.06 8.11 -28.21
CA PRO A 296 -1.84 7.52 -26.89
C PRO A 296 -1.94 6.00 -26.88
N ARG A 297 -2.81 5.43 -27.73
CA ARG A 297 -3.00 4.00 -27.85
C ARG A 297 -1.76 3.28 -28.42
N GLU A 298 -1.15 3.88 -29.43
CA GLU A 298 0.07 3.32 -30.06
C GLU A 298 1.24 3.39 -29.09
N LEU A 299 1.41 4.51 -28.37
CA LEU A 299 2.47 4.62 -27.36
C LEU A 299 2.26 3.61 -26.22
N ALA A 300 1.04 3.45 -25.71
CA ALA A 300 0.75 2.47 -24.68
C ALA A 300 1.06 1.04 -25.15
N ALA A 301 0.72 0.69 -26.39
CA ALA A 301 1.03 -0.62 -26.96
C ALA A 301 2.55 -0.82 -27.14
N LEU A 302 3.28 0.21 -27.58
CA LEU A 302 4.73 0.16 -27.76
C LEU A 302 5.47 -0.06 -26.43
N LEU A 303 5.03 0.60 -25.35
CA LEU A 303 5.61 0.46 -24.02
C LEU A 303 5.49 -0.96 -23.46
N ILE A 304 4.40 -1.65 -23.80
CA ILE A 304 4.17 -3.04 -23.35
C ILE A 304 4.84 -4.07 -24.27
N ALA A 305 4.92 -3.80 -25.57
CA ALA A 305 5.40 -4.79 -26.56
C ALA A 305 6.89 -5.14 -26.41
N GLY A 306 7.71 -4.24 -25.90
CA GLY A 306 9.16 -4.40 -25.73
C GLY A 306 9.59 -5.10 -24.44
N ALA A 307 8.69 -5.26 -23.46
CA ALA A 307 9.03 -5.78 -22.16
C ALA A 307 8.85 -7.30 -22.06
N ALA A 308 9.81 -7.98 -21.42
CA ALA A 308 9.66 -9.38 -21.06
C ALA A 308 8.57 -9.48 -19.98
N ALA A 309 7.53 -10.29 -20.21
CA ALA A 309 6.40 -10.49 -19.29
C ALA A 309 6.81 -11.23 -17.99
N ILE A 310 7.77 -10.65 -17.27
CA ILE A 310 8.30 -11.13 -15.98
C ILE A 310 7.33 -10.81 -14.86
N ASP A 311 6.59 -9.70 -15.00
CA ASP A 311 5.51 -9.30 -14.10
C ASP A 311 4.28 -8.84 -14.88
N ASP A 312 3.20 -8.56 -14.16
CA ASP A 312 2.02 -7.92 -14.72
C ASP A 312 2.39 -6.52 -15.22
N MET A 313 1.87 -6.11 -16.35
CA MET A 313 2.25 -4.87 -17.01
C MET A 313 1.04 -4.10 -17.44
N THR A 314 1.00 -2.80 -17.12
CA THR A 314 -0.04 -1.90 -17.57
C THR A 314 0.55 -0.53 -17.89
N ALA A 315 0.23 -0.02 -19.07
CA ALA A 315 0.53 1.35 -19.50
C ALA A 315 -0.78 2.08 -19.79
N VAL A 316 -0.93 3.27 -19.20
CA VAL A 316 -2.04 4.19 -19.48
C VAL A 316 -1.45 5.50 -19.97
N VAL A 317 -1.89 5.94 -21.15
CA VAL A 317 -1.43 7.18 -21.78
C VAL A 317 -2.63 8.08 -22.00
N LEU A 318 -2.51 9.34 -21.58
CA LEU A 318 -3.52 10.38 -21.74
C LEU A 318 -2.94 11.56 -22.52
N SER A 319 -3.71 12.07 -23.47
CA SER A 319 -3.49 13.37 -24.11
C SER A 319 -4.79 14.15 -24.17
N LEU A 320 -4.70 15.46 -24.38
CA LEU A 320 -5.85 16.33 -24.57
C LEU A 320 -5.84 16.88 -26.00
N ARG A 321 -7.00 16.89 -26.63
CA ARG A 321 -7.23 17.58 -27.91
C ARG A 321 -8.21 18.72 -27.70
N PRO A 322 -7.94 19.93 -28.23
CA PRO A 322 -8.94 21.00 -28.23
C PRO A 322 -10.20 20.52 -28.94
N HIS A 323 -11.36 20.88 -28.41
CA HIS A 323 -12.60 20.72 -29.18
C HIS A 323 -12.54 21.61 -30.42
N ALA A 324 -12.71 21.01 -31.59
CA ALA A 324 -12.96 21.78 -32.80
C ALA A 324 -14.33 22.48 -32.67
N TYR A 325 -14.32 23.81 -32.70
CA TYR A 325 -15.52 24.62 -32.75
C TYR A 325 -16.22 24.49 -34.10
#